data_289146ec248ede7f4e6c28de8ddff419
#
_entry.id   289146ec248ede7f4e6c28de8ddff419
#
_cell.length_a   1.000
_cell.length_b   1.000
_cell.length_c   1.000
_cell.angle_alpha   90.00
_cell.angle_beta   90.00
_cell.angle_gamma   90.00
#
_symmetry.space_group_name_H-M   'P 1'
#
loop_
_entity.id
_entity.type
_entity.pdbx_description
1 polymer ?
#
loop_
_entity_poly.entity_id
_entity_poly.type
_entity_poly.pdbx_seq_one_letter_code
_entity_poly.pdbx_strand_id
1 'polypeptide(L)'
;MDDFFTSEEKKELFSLYRHLLQSAGDSISWKDCLKLKRHLIKAAQCNGLQRNNFGMNPVIRDLQTAVIVAEEIGMKGSCLIGIMLHEIVKGHVLSIDEVNAEYGDDVASIIKGLVKTNVLYAKSPAIESENFRNLLLSFAEDMRVILIMIADRVNVMRKIKDTGNEEDRLKVANEAAYLYAPLAHKLGLYKLKSELEDLSLKYTQKETYYF
;
A
#
# COMPACT_ATOMS: atom_id res chain seq x y z
N MET A 1 7.73 28.01 -3.83
CA MET A 1 7.72 26.71 -3.13
C MET A 1 7.06 25.77 -4.10
N ASP A 2 7.79 24.82 -4.62
CA ASP A 2 7.21 23.84 -5.54
C ASP A 2 6.23 22.95 -4.77
N ASP A 3 5.04 22.79 -5.32
CA ASP A 3 4.02 21.89 -4.76
C ASP A 3 4.58 20.45 -4.71
N PHE A 4 4.35 19.73 -3.62
CA PHE A 4 4.77 18.33 -3.50
C PHE A 4 4.17 17.45 -4.61
N PHE A 5 2.92 17.72 -4.99
CA PHE A 5 2.24 17.07 -6.11
C PHE A 5 2.47 17.81 -7.41
N THR A 6 2.91 17.12 -8.44
CA THR A 6 2.91 17.66 -9.80
C THR A 6 1.48 17.82 -10.34
N SER A 7 1.32 18.62 -11.41
CA SER A 7 0.01 18.79 -12.05
C SER A 7 -0.54 17.47 -12.61
N GLU A 8 0.34 16.58 -13.06
CA GLU A 8 -0.02 15.25 -13.56
C GLU A 8 -0.46 14.34 -12.42
N GLU A 9 0.26 14.34 -11.31
CA GLU A 9 -0.11 13.58 -10.10
C GLU A 9 -1.44 14.04 -9.52
N LYS A 10 -1.74 15.33 -9.56
CA LYS A 10 -3.07 15.83 -9.14
C LYS A 10 -4.20 15.26 -10.02
N LYS A 11 -3.97 15.17 -11.33
CA LYS A 11 -4.94 14.54 -12.25
C LYS A 11 -5.07 13.05 -12.01
N GLU A 12 -3.94 12.35 -11.82
CA GLU A 12 -3.91 10.92 -11.50
C GLU A 12 -4.64 10.63 -10.19
N LEU A 13 -4.39 11.39 -9.14
CA LEU A 13 -5.04 11.28 -7.84
C LEU A 13 -6.57 11.25 -7.97
N PHE A 14 -7.15 12.22 -8.68
CA PHE A 14 -8.59 12.30 -8.83
C PHE A 14 -9.17 11.27 -9.80
N SER A 15 -8.39 10.82 -10.77
CA SER A 15 -8.76 9.72 -11.65
C SER A 15 -8.83 8.40 -10.87
N LEU A 16 -7.80 8.08 -10.10
CA LEU A 16 -7.76 6.90 -9.23
C LEU A 16 -8.87 6.93 -8.18
N TYR A 17 -9.10 8.09 -7.56
CA TYR A 17 -10.15 8.25 -6.57
C TYR A 17 -11.55 7.94 -7.16
N ARG A 18 -11.87 8.46 -8.33
CA ARG A 18 -13.13 8.16 -9.01
C ARG A 18 -13.25 6.68 -9.38
N HIS A 19 -12.18 6.09 -9.89
CA HIS A 19 -12.13 4.67 -10.22
C HIS A 19 -12.37 3.81 -8.99
N LEU A 20 -11.67 4.13 -7.88
CA LEU A 20 -11.81 3.41 -6.62
C LEU A 20 -13.23 3.50 -6.05
N LEU A 21 -13.87 4.66 -6.13
CA LEU A 21 -15.28 4.79 -5.69
C LEU A 21 -16.24 3.95 -6.53
N GLN A 22 -15.99 3.81 -7.84
CA GLN A 22 -16.77 2.92 -8.68
C GLN A 22 -16.58 1.45 -8.27
N SER A 23 -15.34 1.02 -8.01
CA SER A 23 -15.04 -0.34 -7.55
C SER A 23 -15.57 -0.62 -6.14
N ALA A 24 -15.58 0.38 -5.26
CA ALA A 24 -16.11 0.28 -3.90
C ALA A 24 -17.64 0.18 -3.87
N GLY A 25 -18.33 0.78 -4.86
CA GLY A 25 -19.79 0.82 -4.90
C GLY A 25 -20.40 1.41 -3.63
N ASP A 26 -21.48 0.83 -3.16
CA ASP A 26 -22.21 1.30 -1.96
C ASP A 26 -21.48 1.00 -0.63
N SER A 27 -20.30 0.36 -0.68
CA SER A 27 -19.53 0.03 0.53
C SER A 27 -18.90 1.26 1.20
N ILE A 28 -18.79 2.38 0.48
CA ILE A 28 -18.37 3.68 1.01
C ILE A 28 -19.54 4.64 0.90
N SER A 29 -19.97 5.19 2.03
CA SER A 29 -21.10 6.12 2.07
C SER A 29 -20.79 7.42 1.33
N TRP A 30 -21.82 8.07 0.80
CA TRP A 30 -21.70 9.41 0.20
C TRP A 30 -21.04 10.44 1.14
N LYS A 31 -21.35 10.37 2.43
CA LYS A 31 -20.73 11.24 3.44
C LYS A 31 -19.24 11.00 3.54
N ASP A 32 -18.80 9.74 3.53
CA ASP A 32 -17.40 9.37 3.59
C ASP A 32 -16.65 9.73 2.29
N CYS A 33 -17.30 9.62 1.14
CA CYS A 33 -16.75 10.12 -0.12
C CYS A 33 -16.42 11.61 -0.06
N LEU A 34 -17.30 12.44 0.49
CA LEU A 34 -17.05 13.88 0.64
C LEU A 34 -15.88 14.17 1.60
N LYS A 35 -15.82 13.46 2.73
CA LYS A 35 -14.71 13.60 3.70
C LYS A 35 -13.38 13.18 3.08
N LEU A 36 -13.35 12.03 2.41
CA LEU A 36 -12.15 11.50 1.73
C LEU A 36 -11.64 12.50 0.70
N LYS A 37 -12.53 13.04 -0.15
CA LYS A 37 -12.16 14.06 -1.13
C LYS A 37 -11.50 15.28 -0.46
N ARG A 38 -12.06 15.75 0.65
CA ARG A 38 -11.51 16.88 1.43
C ARG A 38 -10.10 16.56 1.95
N HIS A 39 -9.89 15.36 2.51
CA HIS A 39 -8.58 14.94 3.03
C HIS A 39 -7.56 14.75 1.93
N LEU A 40 -7.94 14.20 0.77
CA LEU A 40 -7.05 14.09 -0.39
C LEU A 40 -6.62 15.45 -0.94
N ILE A 41 -7.54 16.42 -0.99
CA ILE A 41 -7.22 17.81 -1.39
C ILE A 41 -6.24 18.42 -0.37
N LYS A 42 -6.49 18.26 0.93
CA LYS A 42 -5.59 18.75 1.98
C LYS A 42 -4.19 18.13 1.86
N ALA A 43 -4.11 16.82 1.61
CA ALA A 43 -2.84 16.14 1.40
C ALA A 43 -2.09 16.64 0.15
N ALA A 44 -2.81 16.92 -0.94
CA ALA A 44 -2.22 17.45 -2.17
C ALA A 44 -1.63 18.88 -2.01
N GLN A 45 -2.07 19.60 -0.98
CA GLN A 45 -1.58 20.95 -0.64
C GLN A 45 -0.50 20.93 0.44
N CYS A 46 -0.18 19.77 1.00
CA CYS A 46 0.74 19.62 2.13
C CYS A 46 2.14 19.25 1.64
N ASN A 47 3.17 19.86 2.24
CA ASN A 47 4.58 19.57 1.94
C ASN A 47 5.24 18.60 2.93
N GLY A 48 4.48 17.99 3.85
CA GLY A 48 4.98 17.08 4.88
C GLY A 48 5.14 15.61 4.46
N LEU A 49 4.71 15.27 3.25
CA LEU A 49 4.77 13.91 2.73
C LEU A 49 6.14 13.58 2.13
N GLN A 50 6.54 12.31 2.19
CA GLN A 50 7.84 11.86 1.66
C GLN A 50 7.64 10.77 0.61
N ARG A 51 8.36 10.89 -0.51
CA ARG A 51 8.42 9.85 -1.53
C ARG A 51 9.32 8.70 -1.05
N ASN A 52 9.05 7.49 -1.55
CA ASN A 52 9.95 6.37 -1.35
C ASN A 52 11.20 6.47 -2.25
N ASN A 53 12.13 5.50 -2.13
CA ASN A 53 13.37 5.44 -2.92
C ASN A 53 13.12 5.32 -4.44
N PHE A 54 11.92 5.01 -4.87
CA PHE A 54 11.51 4.94 -6.27
C PHE A 54 10.80 6.20 -6.77
N GLY A 55 10.76 7.26 -5.94
CA GLY A 55 10.12 8.53 -6.26
C GLY A 55 8.58 8.50 -6.27
N MET A 56 7.96 7.41 -5.81
CA MET A 56 6.50 7.28 -5.79
C MET A 56 5.87 8.26 -4.80
N ASN A 57 4.82 8.94 -5.24
CA ASN A 57 3.99 9.75 -4.37
C ASN A 57 3.20 8.84 -3.41
N PRO A 58 3.32 9.01 -2.07
CA PRO A 58 2.75 8.08 -1.10
C PRO A 58 1.22 8.01 -1.16
N VAL A 59 0.54 9.13 -1.41
CA VAL A 59 -0.92 9.16 -1.48
C VAL A 59 -1.43 8.46 -2.74
N ILE A 60 -0.76 8.67 -3.88
CA ILE A 60 -1.09 7.97 -5.13
C ILE A 60 -0.82 6.47 -4.98
N ARG A 61 0.29 6.09 -4.34
CA ARG A 61 0.60 4.70 -4.03
C ARG A 61 -0.49 4.04 -3.18
N ASP A 62 -0.99 4.72 -2.15
CA ASP A 62 -2.10 4.21 -1.34
C ASP A 62 -3.36 4.00 -2.17
N LEU A 63 -3.73 4.95 -3.04
CA LEU A 63 -4.89 4.78 -3.91
C LEU A 63 -4.72 3.62 -4.91
N GLN A 64 -3.55 3.47 -5.50
CA GLN A 64 -3.22 2.34 -6.38
C GLN A 64 -3.32 1.00 -5.63
N THR A 65 -2.81 0.94 -4.41
CA THR A 65 -2.93 -0.23 -3.53
C THR A 65 -4.39 -0.53 -3.20
N ALA A 66 -5.19 0.49 -2.91
CA ALA A 66 -6.62 0.34 -2.64
C ALA A 66 -7.38 -0.22 -3.86
N VAL A 67 -7.02 0.16 -5.09
CA VAL A 67 -7.59 -0.42 -6.31
C VAL A 67 -7.29 -1.91 -6.40
N ILE A 68 -6.05 -2.33 -6.16
CA ILE A 68 -5.66 -3.76 -6.14
C ILE A 68 -6.46 -4.52 -5.08
N VAL A 69 -6.59 -3.95 -3.88
CA VAL A 69 -7.36 -4.56 -2.78
C VAL A 69 -8.83 -4.70 -3.14
N ALA A 70 -9.43 -3.70 -3.76
CA ALA A 70 -10.83 -3.73 -4.17
C ALA A 70 -11.10 -4.71 -5.31
N GLU A 71 -10.27 -4.74 -6.33
CA GLU A 71 -10.53 -5.45 -7.58
C GLU A 71 -9.91 -6.85 -7.63
N GLU A 72 -8.73 -7.05 -7.04
CA GLU A 72 -8.00 -8.32 -7.13
C GLU A 72 -8.12 -9.15 -5.85
N ILE A 73 -8.33 -8.54 -4.68
CA ILE A 73 -8.56 -9.24 -3.41
C ILE A 73 -10.06 -9.28 -3.07
N GLY A 74 -10.82 -8.25 -3.46
CA GLY A 74 -12.26 -8.19 -3.26
C GLY A 74 -12.69 -7.60 -1.92
N MET A 75 -11.83 -6.83 -1.24
CA MET A 75 -12.16 -6.16 0.02
C MET A 75 -12.76 -4.78 -0.25
N LYS A 76 -13.63 -4.32 0.66
CA LYS A 76 -14.41 -3.08 0.49
C LYS A 76 -14.54 -2.30 1.80
N GLY A 77 -15.26 -1.18 1.77
CA GLY A 77 -15.64 -0.40 2.94
C GLY A 77 -14.45 0.18 3.72
N SER A 78 -14.44 -0.06 5.02
CA SER A 78 -13.43 0.47 5.96
C SER A 78 -11.99 0.15 5.55
N CYS A 79 -11.76 -1.00 4.91
CA CYS A 79 -10.44 -1.38 4.43
C CYS A 79 -9.91 -0.39 3.39
N LEU A 80 -10.73 -0.02 2.40
CA LEU A 80 -10.34 0.93 1.36
C LEU A 80 -10.14 2.34 1.92
N ILE A 81 -11.00 2.77 2.84
CA ILE A 81 -10.85 4.06 3.52
C ILE A 81 -9.54 4.10 4.31
N GLY A 82 -9.24 3.05 5.06
CA GLY A 82 -8.00 2.93 5.85
C GLY A 82 -6.75 3.02 4.97
N ILE A 83 -6.74 2.37 3.82
CA ILE A 83 -5.62 2.45 2.86
C ILE A 83 -5.46 3.87 2.32
N MET A 84 -6.55 4.51 1.88
CA MET A 84 -6.50 5.87 1.33
C MET A 84 -5.97 6.92 2.31
N LEU A 85 -6.19 6.72 3.61
CA LEU A 85 -5.79 7.65 4.67
C LEU A 85 -4.44 7.28 5.32
N HIS A 86 -3.89 6.11 5.05
CA HIS A 86 -2.70 5.59 5.75
C HIS A 86 -1.50 6.54 5.67
N GLU A 87 -1.04 6.91 4.48
CA GLU A 87 0.11 7.82 4.33
C GLU A 87 -0.22 9.26 4.74
N ILE A 88 -1.48 9.67 4.64
CA ILE A 88 -1.95 10.98 5.12
C ILE A 88 -1.81 11.08 6.65
N VAL A 89 -2.15 10.01 7.37
CA VAL A 89 -1.97 9.93 8.83
C VAL A 89 -0.49 9.80 9.19
N LYS A 90 0.25 8.97 8.49
CA LYS A 90 1.69 8.81 8.70
C LYS A 90 2.46 10.11 8.46
N GLY A 91 2.03 10.91 7.50
CA GLY A 91 2.58 12.24 7.21
C GLY A 91 2.08 13.36 8.14
N HIS A 92 1.33 13.02 9.19
CA HIS A 92 0.76 13.98 10.17
C HIS A 92 -0.15 15.06 9.57
N VAL A 93 -0.71 14.83 8.39
CA VAL A 93 -1.72 15.72 7.77
C VAL A 93 -3.08 15.55 8.43
N LEU A 94 -3.34 14.34 8.93
CA LEU A 94 -4.52 13.95 9.67
C LEU A 94 -4.09 13.10 10.87
N SER A 95 -4.66 13.32 12.05
CA SER A 95 -4.37 12.49 13.22
C SER A 95 -5.23 11.23 13.24
N ILE A 96 -4.79 10.22 13.98
CA ILE A 96 -5.56 8.98 14.17
C ILE A 96 -6.86 9.24 14.95
N ASP A 97 -6.86 10.22 15.85
CA ASP A 97 -8.05 10.59 16.62
C ASP A 97 -9.10 11.27 15.72
N GLU A 98 -8.66 12.12 14.78
CA GLU A 98 -9.55 12.69 13.75
C GLU A 98 -10.13 11.59 12.86
N VAL A 99 -9.33 10.60 12.44
CA VAL A 99 -9.82 9.44 11.68
C VAL A 99 -10.87 8.68 12.46
N ASN A 100 -10.61 8.40 13.74
CA ASN A 100 -11.58 7.69 14.59
C ASN A 100 -12.89 8.47 14.74
N ALA A 101 -12.82 9.78 14.95
CA ALA A 101 -13.99 10.64 15.08
C ALA A 101 -14.81 10.74 13.78
N GLU A 102 -14.14 10.77 12.61
CA GLU A 102 -14.79 10.98 11.32
C GLU A 102 -15.25 9.69 10.63
N TYR A 103 -14.52 8.58 10.79
CA TYR A 103 -14.73 7.31 10.05
C TYR A 103 -14.98 6.11 10.96
N GLY A 104 -14.78 6.24 12.26
CA GLY A 104 -14.99 5.18 13.24
C GLY A 104 -13.76 4.32 13.54
N ASP A 105 -13.92 3.47 14.54
CA ASP A 105 -12.84 2.68 15.14
C ASP A 105 -12.27 1.62 14.17
N ASP A 106 -13.09 1.07 13.30
CA ASP A 106 -12.67 0.05 12.35
C ASP A 106 -11.62 0.58 11.35
N VAL A 107 -11.84 1.79 10.80
CA VAL A 107 -10.86 2.46 9.92
C VAL A 107 -9.59 2.82 10.70
N ALA A 108 -9.74 3.38 11.89
CA ALA A 108 -8.61 3.74 12.74
C ALA A 108 -7.76 2.52 13.11
N SER A 109 -8.39 1.37 13.40
CA SER A 109 -7.73 0.11 13.71
C SER A 109 -6.87 -0.40 12.55
N ILE A 110 -7.37 -0.34 11.32
CA ILE A 110 -6.60 -0.73 10.12
C ILE A 110 -5.35 0.14 9.99
N ILE A 111 -5.47 1.46 10.12
CA ILE A 111 -4.33 2.38 10.01
C ILE A 111 -3.31 2.12 11.12
N LYS A 112 -3.75 1.94 12.37
CA LYS A 112 -2.87 1.57 13.49
C LYS A 112 -2.13 0.28 13.22
N GLY A 113 -2.81 -0.74 12.68
CA GLY A 113 -2.22 -2.01 12.30
C GLY A 113 -1.14 -1.86 11.23
N LEU A 114 -1.39 -1.09 10.18
CA LEU A 114 -0.43 -0.80 9.12
C LEU A 114 0.82 -0.08 9.66
N VAL A 115 0.64 0.94 10.48
CA VAL A 115 1.75 1.68 11.11
C VAL A 115 2.57 0.78 12.01
N LYS A 116 1.92 0.00 12.90
CA LYS A 116 2.59 -0.95 13.80
C LYS A 116 3.40 -2.00 13.05
N THR A 117 2.84 -2.55 11.99
CA THR A 117 3.50 -3.59 11.18
C THR A 117 4.68 -3.02 10.39
N ASN A 118 4.56 -1.81 9.86
CA ASN A 118 5.68 -1.12 9.20
C ASN A 118 6.86 -0.87 10.16
N VAL A 119 6.59 -0.53 11.42
CA VAL A 119 7.64 -0.37 12.45
C VAL A 119 8.32 -1.70 12.75
N LEU A 120 7.57 -2.80 12.86
CA LEU A 120 8.12 -4.14 13.05
C LEU A 120 9.01 -4.54 11.87
N TYR A 121 8.54 -4.32 10.66
CA TYR A 121 9.26 -4.58 9.42
C TYR A 121 10.60 -3.83 9.37
N ALA A 122 10.61 -2.53 9.66
CA ALA A 122 11.80 -1.70 9.63
C ALA A 122 12.87 -2.09 10.67
N LYS A 123 12.47 -2.75 11.75
CA LYS A 123 13.37 -3.17 12.84
C LYS A 123 13.90 -4.60 12.70
N SER A 124 13.39 -5.37 11.74
CA SER A 124 13.77 -6.79 11.61
C SER A 124 15.02 -6.96 10.75
N PRO A 125 16.07 -7.64 11.26
CA PRO A 125 17.28 -7.95 10.49
C PRO A 125 17.12 -9.14 9.54
N ALA A 126 16.06 -9.95 9.70
CA ALA A 126 15.89 -11.24 9.02
C ALA A 126 14.50 -11.39 8.40
N ILE A 127 14.15 -10.44 7.52
CA ILE A 127 12.83 -10.35 6.84
C ILE A 127 12.52 -11.62 6.03
N GLU A 128 13.55 -12.28 5.48
CA GLU A 128 13.44 -13.47 4.63
C GLU A 128 13.17 -14.76 5.42
N SER A 129 13.30 -14.75 6.76
CA SER A 129 13.15 -15.93 7.57
C SER A 129 11.69 -16.38 7.73
N GLU A 130 11.47 -17.70 7.82
CA GLU A 130 10.16 -18.25 8.15
C GLU A 130 9.65 -17.79 9.52
N ASN A 131 10.56 -17.62 10.47
CA ASN A 131 10.25 -17.10 11.79
C ASN A 131 9.69 -15.68 11.72
N PHE A 132 10.24 -14.82 10.86
CA PHE A 132 9.71 -13.48 10.65
C PHE A 132 8.32 -13.49 10.03
N ARG A 133 8.08 -14.36 9.03
CA ARG A 133 6.73 -14.54 8.44
C ARG A 133 5.70 -14.95 9.49
N ASN A 134 6.04 -15.91 10.34
CA ASN A 134 5.17 -16.37 11.40
C ASN A 134 4.95 -15.30 12.47
N LEU A 135 6.00 -14.54 12.82
CA LEU A 135 5.90 -13.39 13.72
C LEU A 135 4.97 -12.33 13.14
N LEU A 136 5.12 -11.98 11.87
CA LEU A 136 4.28 -11.00 11.19
C LEU A 136 2.80 -11.41 11.20
N LEU A 137 2.52 -12.68 10.90
CA LEU A 137 1.15 -13.22 10.95
C LEU A 137 0.57 -13.23 12.37
N SER A 138 1.38 -13.50 13.37
CA SER A 138 0.93 -13.50 14.78
C SER A 138 0.74 -12.09 15.34
N PHE A 139 1.49 -11.12 14.84
CA PHE A 139 1.43 -9.71 15.25
C PHE A 139 0.29 -8.93 14.62
N ALA A 140 -0.18 -9.37 13.46
CA ALA A 140 -1.33 -8.78 12.81
C ALA A 140 -2.60 -9.26 13.52
N GLU A 141 -3.10 -8.44 14.43
CA GLU A 141 -4.41 -8.64 15.07
C GLU A 141 -5.53 -8.64 14.02
N ASP A 142 -5.30 -8.00 12.90
CA ASP A 142 -6.22 -7.89 11.76
C ASP A 142 -5.53 -8.38 10.48
N MET A 143 -6.02 -9.48 9.93
CA MET A 143 -5.49 -10.08 8.69
C MET A 143 -5.61 -9.16 7.48
N ARG A 144 -6.53 -8.20 7.51
CA ARG A 144 -6.67 -7.18 6.45
C ARG A 144 -5.37 -6.39 6.27
N VAL A 145 -4.64 -6.14 7.35
CA VAL A 145 -3.33 -5.46 7.31
C VAL A 145 -2.32 -6.22 6.45
N ILE A 146 -2.23 -7.55 6.62
CA ILE A 146 -1.31 -8.38 5.81
C ILE A 146 -1.72 -8.39 4.33
N LEU A 147 -3.02 -8.49 4.05
CA LEU A 147 -3.55 -8.44 2.68
C LEU A 147 -3.22 -7.11 1.99
N ILE A 148 -3.34 -6.00 2.72
CA ILE A 148 -2.98 -4.66 2.24
C ILE A 148 -1.47 -4.58 1.94
N MET A 149 -0.63 -5.10 2.82
CA MET A 149 0.83 -5.11 2.62
C MET A 149 1.24 -5.92 1.38
N ILE A 150 0.58 -7.05 1.13
CA ILE A 150 0.81 -7.84 -0.09
C ILE A 150 0.42 -7.03 -1.33
N ALA A 151 -0.74 -6.39 -1.32
CA ALA A 151 -1.21 -5.55 -2.42
C ALA A 151 -0.28 -4.36 -2.68
N ASP A 152 0.21 -3.71 -1.64
CA ASP A 152 1.19 -2.63 -1.74
C ASP A 152 2.49 -3.11 -2.38
N ARG A 153 2.99 -4.29 -1.98
CA ARG A 153 4.19 -4.87 -2.59
C ARG A 153 3.98 -5.19 -4.07
N VAL A 154 2.83 -5.73 -4.45
CA VAL A 154 2.47 -5.97 -5.86
C VAL A 154 2.48 -4.65 -6.63
N ASN A 155 1.87 -3.59 -6.09
CA ASN A 155 1.86 -2.28 -6.70
C ASN A 155 3.27 -1.73 -6.93
N VAL A 156 4.13 -1.79 -5.92
CA VAL A 156 5.54 -1.35 -6.03
C VAL A 156 6.26 -2.15 -7.11
N MET A 157 6.16 -3.49 -7.09
CA MET A 157 6.83 -4.36 -8.06
C MET A 157 6.40 -4.11 -9.52
N ARG A 158 5.15 -3.75 -9.75
CA ARG A 158 4.64 -3.38 -11.08
C ARG A 158 5.26 -2.10 -11.64
N LYS A 159 5.74 -1.21 -10.76
CA LYS A 159 6.10 0.19 -11.10
C LYS A 159 7.59 0.51 -11.06
N ILE A 160 8.42 -0.33 -10.45
CA ILE A 160 9.83 0.01 -10.20
C ILE A 160 10.80 -0.26 -11.36
N LYS A 161 10.31 -0.76 -12.50
CA LYS A 161 11.15 -1.26 -13.61
C LYS A 161 12.30 -0.32 -13.98
N ASP A 162 12.02 0.97 -14.10
CA ASP A 162 12.95 1.97 -14.62
C ASP A 162 13.25 3.09 -13.58
N THR A 163 12.93 2.85 -12.30
CA THR A 163 13.04 3.83 -11.23
C THR A 163 13.95 3.37 -10.11
N GLY A 164 14.52 4.30 -9.36
CA GLY A 164 15.43 4.00 -8.25
C GLY A 164 16.77 3.42 -8.71
N ASN A 165 17.61 3.05 -7.74
CA ASN A 165 18.85 2.36 -8.01
C ASN A 165 18.66 0.81 -8.07
N GLU A 166 19.67 0.11 -8.55
CA GLU A 166 19.60 -1.35 -8.70
C GLU A 166 19.56 -2.08 -7.36
N GLU A 167 20.28 -1.60 -6.37
CA GLU A 167 20.30 -2.18 -5.02
C GLU A 167 18.92 -2.16 -4.37
N ASP A 168 18.22 -1.03 -4.43
CA ASP A 168 16.85 -0.89 -3.91
C ASP A 168 15.89 -1.82 -4.67
N ARG A 169 16.01 -1.93 -6.01
CA ARG A 169 15.17 -2.86 -6.78
C ARG A 169 15.42 -4.32 -6.40
N LEU A 170 16.68 -4.73 -6.26
CA LEU A 170 17.04 -6.08 -5.82
C LEU A 170 16.53 -6.38 -4.41
N LYS A 171 16.67 -5.44 -3.48
CA LYS A 171 16.14 -5.57 -2.13
C LYS A 171 14.64 -5.81 -2.13
N VAL A 172 13.88 -4.98 -2.82
CA VAL A 172 12.42 -5.09 -2.90
C VAL A 172 11.99 -6.37 -3.60
N ALA A 173 12.73 -6.80 -4.64
CA ALA A 173 12.47 -8.06 -5.35
C ALA A 173 12.74 -9.28 -4.46
N ASN A 174 13.80 -9.29 -3.68
CA ASN A 174 14.09 -10.35 -2.72
C ASN A 174 13.00 -10.41 -1.63
N GLU A 175 12.60 -9.29 -1.09
CA GLU A 175 11.49 -9.23 -0.14
C GLU A 175 10.18 -9.76 -0.74
N ALA A 176 9.90 -9.43 -2.01
CA ALA A 176 8.72 -9.94 -2.72
C ALA A 176 8.77 -11.46 -2.87
N ALA A 177 9.92 -12.03 -3.23
CA ALA A 177 10.10 -13.47 -3.40
C ALA A 177 10.06 -14.26 -2.08
N TYR A 178 10.76 -13.77 -1.05
CA TYR A 178 11.00 -14.55 0.17
C TYR A 178 10.03 -14.23 1.32
N LEU A 179 9.35 -13.09 1.29
CA LEU A 179 8.38 -12.72 2.30
C LEU A 179 6.95 -12.67 1.74
N TYR A 180 6.72 -11.83 0.74
CA TYR A 180 5.34 -11.52 0.31
C TYR A 180 4.69 -12.62 -0.53
N ALA A 181 5.43 -13.28 -1.43
CA ALA A 181 4.90 -14.42 -2.18
C ALA A 181 4.53 -15.61 -1.28
N PRO A 182 5.36 -16.02 -0.30
CA PRO A 182 4.95 -17.04 0.68
C PRO A 182 3.76 -16.62 1.56
N LEU A 183 3.66 -15.35 1.94
CA LEU A 183 2.48 -14.83 2.66
C LEU A 183 1.22 -14.90 1.80
N ALA A 184 1.30 -14.48 0.54
CA ALA A 184 0.20 -14.58 -0.42
C ALA A 184 -0.25 -16.04 -0.62
N HIS A 185 0.70 -16.98 -0.69
CA HIS A 185 0.40 -18.40 -0.76
C HIS A 185 -0.37 -18.89 0.48
N LYS A 186 0.10 -18.56 1.69
CA LYS A 186 -0.57 -18.93 2.94
C LYS A 186 -2.00 -18.39 3.04
N LEU A 187 -2.27 -17.25 2.43
CA LEU A 187 -3.59 -16.59 2.44
C LEU A 187 -4.45 -16.92 1.21
N GLY A 188 -4.01 -17.84 0.36
CA GLY A 188 -4.77 -18.28 -0.80
C GLY A 188 -4.80 -17.31 -1.98
N LEU A 189 -3.96 -16.29 -1.98
CA LEU A 189 -3.83 -15.29 -3.05
C LEU A 189 -2.89 -15.78 -4.16
N TYR A 190 -3.23 -16.89 -4.79
CA TYR A 190 -2.34 -17.60 -5.73
C TYR A 190 -1.96 -16.78 -6.96
N LYS A 191 -2.86 -15.95 -7.47
CA LYS A 191 -2.59 -15.06 -8.62
C LYS A 191 -1.53 -14.02 -8.25
N LEU A 192 -1.69 -13.35 -7.13
CA LEU A 192 -0.73 -12.34 -6.64
C LEU A 192 0.60 -12.98 -6.25
N LYS A 193 0.56 -14.18 -5.67
CA LYS A 193 1.75 -14.98 -5.39
C LYS A 193 2.58 -15.23 -6.64
N SER A 194 1.96 -15.74 -7.70
CA SER A 194 2.65 -16.04 -8.96
C SER A 194 3.19 -14.77 -9.62
N GLU A 195 2.45 -13.69 -9.60
CA GLU A 195 2.90 -12.40 -10.12
C GLU A 195 4.10 -11.84 -9.35
N LEU A 196 4.11 -11.95 -8.01
CA LEU A 196 5.25 -11.54 -7.18
C LEU A 196 6.51 -12.35 -7.50
N GLU A 197 6.37 -13.65 -7.71
CA GLU A 197 7.49 -14.52 -8.11
C GLU A 197 8.04 -14.14 -9.50
N ASP A 198 7.16 -13.96 -10.48
CA ASP A 198 7.56 -13.58 -11.84
C ASP A 198 8.26 -12.21 -11.88
N LEU A 199 7.69 -11.22 -11.20
CA LEU A 199 8.27 -9.88 -11.12
C LEU A 199 9.61 -9.90 -10.36
N SER A 200 9.75 -10.75 -9.34
CA SER A 200 11.00 -10.89 -8.59
C SER A 200 12.10 -11.48 -9.46
N LEU A 201 11.81 -12.54 -10.21
CA LEU A 201 12.76 -13.18 -11.13
C LEU A 201 13.34 -12.21 -12.14
N LYS A 202 12.52 -11.29 -12.63
CA LYS A 202 12.93 -10.25 -13.58
C LYS A 202 14.08 -9.37 -13.07
N TYR A 203 14.16 -9.15 -11.75
CA TYR A 203 15.21 -8.32 -11.13
C TYR A 203 16.35 -9.14 -10.53
N THR A 204 16.07 -10.34 -10.02
CA THR A 204 17.05 -11.19 -9.34
C THR A 204 17.83 -12.11 -10.26
N GLN A 205 17.25 -12.49 -11.43
CA GLN A 205 17.84 -13.42 -12.40
C GLN A 205 17.74 -12.86 -13.82
N LYS A 206 18.32 -11.68 -14.04
CA LYS A 206 18.27 -10.99 -15.34
C LYS A 206 18.75 -11.88 -16.51
N GLU A 207 19.81 -12.67 -16.29
CA GLU A 207 20.39 -13.54 -17.31
C GLU A 207 19.47 -14.72 -17.69
N THR A 208 18.66 -15.20 -16.76
CA THR A 208 17.76 -16.35 -16.97
C THR A 208 16.37 -15.93 -17.49
N TYR A 209 15.95 -14.71 -17.22
CA TYR A 209 14.61 -14.23 -17.56
C TYR A 209 14.44 -13.90 -19.05
N TYR A 210 15.53 -13.57 -19.77
CA TYR A 210 15.51 -13.19 -21.19
C TYR A 210 15.89 -14.35 -22.14
N PHE A 211 15.95 -15.58 -21.63
CA PHE A 211 16.06 -16.82 -22.37
C PHE A 211 14.73 -17.59 -22.32
#